data_20e947545d759bd643d20f0245934208
#
_entry.id   20e947545d759bd643d20f0245934208
#
_cell.length_a   1.000
_cell.length_b   1.000
_cell.length_c   1.000
_cell.angle_alpha   90.00
_cell.angle_beta   90.00
_cell.angle_gamma   90.00
#
_symmetry.space_group_name_H-M   'P 1'
#
loop_
_entity.id
_entity.type
_entity.pdbx_description
1 polymer ?
#
loop_
_entity_poly.entity_id
_entity_poly.type
_entity_poly.pdbx_seq_one_letter_code
_entity_poly.pdbx_strand_id
1 'polypeptide(L)'
;QLLRENPSGISLDLLRQTEGLKDWKRRSIEARVARRNDEDLADVGGESDDADRTPNEQIENSIRAIEATVGSQLLQRLREEEPEFLERTVLKLLHALGYGSSEDDLQHLGGSGDGGVDGVIRQDKFGLDQIYIQAKRYGSATVGRPDIQSFVVALTGQQATRGVFITTSTFSRDAKDFARTIQQYRVILVDGEDLVRLM
;
A
#
# COMPACT_ATOMS: atom_id res chain seq x y z
N GLN A 1 -3.32 14.74 -36.87
CA GLN A 1 -3.14 15.79 -37.91
C GLN A 1 -2.49 17.05 -37.28
N LEU A 2 -3.03 17.60 -36.19
CA LEU A 2 -2.50 18.80 -35.50
C LEU A 2 -1.03 18.68 -35.06
N LEU A 3 -0.58 17.50 -34.59
CA LEU A 3 0.82 17.27 -34.22
C LEU A 3 1.78 17.22 -35.41
N ARG A 4 1.27 16.85 -36.60
CA ARG A 4 2.08 16.87 -37.83
C ARG A 4 2.28 18.29 -38.41
N GLU A 5 1.30 19.15 -38.18
CA GLU A 5 1.31 20.55 -38.66
C GLU A 5 2.03 21.49 -37.69
N ASN A 6 2.24 21.07 -36.41
CA ASN A 6 2.88 21.87 -35.36
C ASN A 6 4.00 21.10 -34.66
N PRO A 7 5.17 20.87 -35.28
CA PRO A 7 6.26 20.07 -34.72
C PRO A 7 6.89 20.69 -33.45
N SER A 8 6.69 22.00 -33.23
CA SER A 8 7.21 22.73 -32.05
C SER A 8 6.33 22.66 -30.81
N GLY A 9 5.21 21.91 -30.88
CA GLY A 9 4.24 21.76 -29.80
C GLY A 9 2.93 22.49 -30.07
N ILE A 10 1.87 22.04 -29.38
CA ILE A 10 0.52 22.61 -29.53
C ILE A 10 0.27 23.57 -28.36
N SER A 11 0.07 24.86 -28.65
CA SER A 11 -0.30 25.82 -27.61
C SER A 11 -1.74 25.62 -27.14
N LEU A 12 -2.03 26.00 -25.87
CA LEU A 12 -3.38 25.95 -25.31
C LEU A 12 -4.40 26.77 -26.10
N ASP A 13 -3.96 27.86 -26.71
CA ASP A 13 -4.83 28.72 -27.52
C ASP A 13 -5.20 28.07 -28.87
N LEU A 14 -4.27 27.33 -29.46
CA LEU A 14 -4.53 26.54 -30.67
C LEU A 14 -5.50 25.40 -30.40
N LEU A 15 -5.36 24.73 -29.25
CA LEU A 15 -6.31 23.68 -28.79
C LEU A 15 -7.71 24.24 -28.56
N ARG A 16 -7.81 25.45 -27.98
CA ARG A 16 -9.12 26.10 -27.73
C ARG A 16 -9.87 26.48 -29.02
N GLN A 17 -9.16 26.67 -30.11
CA GLN A 17 -9.74 27.05 -31.41
C GLN A 17 -10.20 25.83 -32.24
N THR A 18 -9.79 24.60 -31.85
CA THR A 18 -10.16 23.40 -32.60
C THR A 18 -11.64 23.05 -32.43
N GLU A 19 -12.32 22.76 -33.54
CA GLU A 19 -13.75 22.36 -33.49
C GLU A 19 -13.98 21.13 -32.64
N GLY A 20 -13.04 20.18 -32.61
CA GLY A 20 -13.13 18.98 -31.79
C GLY A 20 -13.20 19.25 -30.28
N LEU A 21 -12.50 20.28 -29.78
CA LEU A 21 -12.59 20.68 -28.38
C LEU A 21 -13.92 21.41 -28.06
N LYS A 22 -14.39 22.23 -29.03
CA LYS A 22 -15.71 22.89 -28.93
C LYS A 22 -16.84 21.86 -28.90
N ASP A 23 -16.77 20.87 -29.76
CA ASP A 23 -17.75 19.76 -29.81
C ASP A 23 -17.69 18.86 -28.60
N TRP A 24 -16.50 18.60 -28.06
CA TRP A 24 -16.35 17.85 -26.81
C TRP A 24 -16.97 18.64 -25.62
N LYS A 25 -16.69 19.93 -25.51
CA LYS A 25 -17.30 20.79 -24.49
C LYS A 25 -18.82 20.82 -24.58
N ARG A 26 -19.36 20.97 -25.79
CA ARG A 26 -20.80 20.98 -26.01
C ARG A 26 -21.43 19.65 -25.56
N ARG A 27 -20.89 18.50 -26.00
CA ARG A 27 -21.36 17.17 -25.62
C ARG A 27 -21.22 16.91 -24.11
N SER A 28 -20.15 17.39 -23.47
CA SER A 28 -19.98 17.28 -22.03
C SER A 28 -21.03 18.08 -21.26
N ILE A 29 -21.37 19.27 -21.74
CA ILE A 29 -22.41 20.12 -21.14
C ILE A 29 -23.79 19.50 -21.35
N GLU A 30 -24.10 19.02 -22.56
CA GLU A 30 -25.36 18.34 -22.89
C GLU A 30 -25.56 17.07 -22.06
N ALA A 31 -24.51 16.25 -21.90
CA ALA A 31 -24.53 15.05 -21.06
C ALA A 31 -24.75 15.39 -19.57
N ARG A 32 -24.20 16.54 -19.12
CA ARG A 32 -24.36 17.00 -17.74
C ARG A 32 -25.78 17.53 -17.50
N VAL A 33 -26.35 18.23 -18.47
CA VAL A 33 -27.75 18.74 -18.42
C VAL A 33 -28.74 17.57 -18.48
N ALA A 34 -28.48 16.56 -19.33
CA ALA A 34 -29.31 15.36 -19.43
C ALA A 34 -29.33 14.59 -18.10
N ARG A 35 -28.17 14.39 -17.44
CA ARG A 35 -28.11 13.77 -16.11
C ARG A 35 -28.85 14.56 -15.03
N ARG A 36 -28.80 15.89 -15.09
CA ARG A 36 -29.50 16.75 -14.13
C ARG A 36 -31.02 16.67 -14.25
N ASN A 37 -31.53 16.45 -15.46
CA ASN A 37 -32.96 16.26 -15.70
C ASN A 37 -33.49 14.88 -15.31
N ASP A 38 -32.62 13.85 -15.23
CA ASP A 38 -32.97 12.52 -14.73
C ASP A 38 -32.89 12.44 -13.20
N GLU A 39 -32.09 13.30 -12.54
CA GLU A 39 -31.95 13.37 -11.09
C GLU A 39 -33.08 14.10 -10.38
N ASP A 40 -33.85 14.92 -11.07
CA ASP A 40 -35.03 15.63 -10.50
C ASP A 40 -36.23 14.70 -10.18
N LEU A 41 -36.10 13.37 -10.37
CA LEU A 41 -37.11 12.38 -10.03
C LEU A 41 -36.70 11.40 -8.91
N ALA A 42 -35.53 11.58 -8.28
CA ALA A 42 -35.10 10.78 -7.14
C ALA A 42 -34.61 11.69 -6.01
N ASP A 43 -35.58 12.14 -5.20
CA ASP A 43 -35.31 12.80 -3.92
C ASP A 43 -34.70 11.79 -2.97
N VAL A 44 -33.36 11.83 -2.77
CA VAL A 44 -32.69 11.46 -1.52
C VAL A 44 -31.52 12.41 -1.31
N GLY A 45 -31.61 13.23 -0.27
CA GLY A 45 -30.63 14.21 0.12
C GLY A 45 -29.24 13.65 0.34
N GLY A 46 -28.32 14.16 -0.43
CA GLY A 46 -26.87 14.06 -0.30
C GLY A 46 -26.30 15.22 -1.10
N GLU A 47 -26.12 16.38 -0.46
CA GLU A 47 -25.39 17.49 -1.04
C GLU A 47 -24.00 16.99 -1.45
N SER A 48 -23.78 16.88 -2.76
CA SER A 48 -22.47 16.52 -3.31
C SER A 48 -21.55 17.73 -3.18
N ASP A 49 -20.65 17.65 -2.23
CA ASP A 49 -19.53 18.56 -1.94
C ASP A 49 -18.55 18.72 -3.13
N ASP A 50 -18.92 18.17 -4.29
CA ASP A 50 -18.09 18.09 -5.51
C ASP A 50 -18.24 19.31 -6.43
N ALA A 51 -19.23 20.18 -6.20
CA ALA A 51 -19.52 21.30 -7.11
C ALA A 51 -18.52 22.46 -6.98
N ASP A 52 -17.84 22.58 -5.82
CA ASP A 52 -16.90 23.68 -5.51
C ASP A 52 -15.42 23.29 -5.68
N ARG A 53 -15.11 22.03 -6.06
CA ARG A 53 -13.73 21.57 -6.19
C ARG A 53 -13.13 21.95 -7.53
N THR A 54 -11.87 22.36 -7.49
CA THR A 54 -11.08 22.59 -8.71
C THR A 54 -10.84 21.29 -9.46
N PRO A 55 -10.61 21.31 -10.79
CA PRO A 55 -10.27 20.11 -11.55
C PRO A 55 -9.08 19.33 -11.00
N ASN A 56 -8.08 20.00 -10.43
CA ASN A 56 -6.94 19.35 -9.81
C ASN A 56 -7.34 18.59 -8.54
N GLU A 57 -8.15 19.17 -7.69
CA GLU A 57 -8.68 18.50 -6.49
C GLU A 57 -9.54 17.29 -6.83
N GLN A 58 -10.31 17.36 -7.91
CA GLN A 58 -11.11 16.23 -8.40
C GLN A 58 -10.20 15.08 -8.88
N ILE A 59 -9.10 15.38 -9.59
CA ILE A 59 -8.12 14.39 -10.02
C ILE A 59 -7.43 13.76 -8.81
N GLU A 60 -6.94 14.55 -7.87
CA GLU A 60 -6.29 14.05 -6.66
C GLU A 60 -7.22 13.15 -5.84
N ASN A 61 -8.46 13.55 -5.65
CA ASN A 61 -9.45 12.74 -4.93
C ASN A 61 -9.76 11.44 -5.66
N SER A 62 -9.84 11.47 -7.00
CA SER A 62 -10.05 10.29 -7.82
C SER A 62 -8.87 9.31 -7.72
N ILE A 63 -7.65 9.80 -7.74
CA ILE A 63 -6.44 8.98 -7.54
C ILE A 63 -6.47 8.34 -6.16
N ARG A 64 -6.69 9.11 -5.10
CA ARG A 64 -6.79 8.59 -3.72
C ARG A 64 -7.88 7.52 -3.57
N ALA A 65 -9.03 7.72 -4.23
CA ALA A 65 -10.12 6.74 -4.20
C ALA A 65 -9.73 5.42 -4.90
N ILE A 66 -9.01 5.51 -6.03
CA ILE A 66 -8.48 4.35 -6.74
C ILE A 66 -7.44 3.64 -5.88
N GLU A 67 -6.48 4.37 -5.32
CA GLU A 67 -5.45 3.82 -4.43
C GLU A 67 -6.06 3.11 -3.21
N ALA A 68 -7.04 3.72 -2.56
CA ALA A 68 -7.75 3.11 -1.44
C ALA A 68 -8.49 1.83 -1.84
N THR A 69 -9.11 1.82 -3.03
CA THR A 69 -9.81 0.64 -3.55
C THR A 69 -8.84 -0.49 -3.87
N VAL A 70 -7.77 -0.20 -4.59
CA VAL A 70 -6.72 -1.17 -4.93
C VAL A 70 -6.06 -1.69 -3.66
N GLY A 71 -5.74 -0.80 -2.72
CA GLY A 71 -5.16 -1.17 -1.43
C GLY A 71 -6.04 -2.12 -0.64
N SER A 72 -7.34 -1.85 -0.58
CA SER A 72 -8.30 -2.73 0.08
C SER A 72 -8.38 -4.11 -0.57
N GLN A 73 -8.37 -4.17 -1.91
CA GLN A 73 -8.38 -5.43 -2.67
C GLN A 73 -7.09 -6.23 -2.46
N LEU A 74 -5.92 -5.57 -2.46
CA LEU A 74 -4.64 -6.21 -2.17
C LEU A 74 -4.63 -6.82 -0.77
N LEU A 75 -5.06 -6.04 0.23
CA LEU A 75 -5.10 -6.49 1.61
C LEU A 75 -6.08 -7.65 1.80
N GLN A 76 -7.23 -7.61 1.14
CA GLN A 76 -8.19 -8.70 1.13
C GLN A 76 -7.56 -9.97 0.55
N ARG A 77 -6.90 -9.87 -0.59
CA ARG A 77 -6.22 -11.00 -1.22
C ARG A 77 -5.15 -11.60 -0.32
N LEU A 78 -4.31 -10.78 0.33
CA LEU A 78 -3.31 -11.25 1.29
C LEU A 78 -3.93 -11.99 2.50
N ARG A 79 -5.18 -11.67 2.84
CA ARG A 79 -5.93 -12.34 3.92
C ARG A 79 -6.58 -13.64 3.49
N GLU A 80 -6.92 -13.79 2.22
CA GLU A 80 -7.62 -14.96 1.67
C GLU A 80 -6.66 -16.06 1.23
N GLU A 81 -5.48 -15.68 0.74
CA GLU A 81 -4.44 -16.63 0.30
C GLU A 81 -3.80 -17.37 1.49
N GLU A 82 -3.06 -18.46 1.22
CA GLU A 82 -2.35 -19.21 2.24
C GLU A 82 -1.31 -18.34 2.99
N PRO A 83 -1.02 -18.62 4.27
CA PRO A 83 -0.06 -17.84 5.06
C PRO A 83 1.30 -17.68 4.38
N GLU A 84 1.80 -18.73 3.78
CA GLU A 84 3.08 -18.75 3.04
C GLU A 84 3.10 -17.75 1.88
N PHE A 85 1.94 -17.45 1.28
CA PHE A 85 1.83 -16.41 0.24
C PHE A 85 2.17 -15.02 0.78
N LEU A 86 1.68 -14.68 1.98
CA LEU A 86 2.03 -13.41 2.64
C LEU A 86 3.53 -13.34 2.94
N GLU A 87 4.11 -14.41 3.51
CA GLU A 87 5.52 -14.49 3.87
C GLU A 87 6.42 -14.26 2.64
N ARG A 88 6.16 -14.97 1.55
CA ARG A 88 6.90 -14.81 0.28
C ARG A 88 6.68 -13.43 -0.34
N THR A 89 5.47 -12.89 -0.27
CA THR A 89 5.16 -11.56 -0.81
C THR A 89 5.92 -10.48 -0.05
N VAL A 90 5.98 -10.58 1.28
CA VAL A 90 6.73 -9.65 2.13
C VAL A 90 8.23 -9.69 1.83
N LEU A 91 8.82 -10.87 1.67
CA LEU A 91 10.23 -10.99 1.31
C LEU A 91 10.53 -10.33 -0.04
N LYS A 92 9.71 -10.58 -1.06
CA LYS A 92 9.84 -9.95 -2.38
C LYS A 92 9.65 -8.43 -2.32
N LEU A 93 8.68 -7.95 -1.53
CA LEU A 93 8.46 -6.52 -1.34
C LEU A 93 9.69 -5.85 -0.72
N LEU A 94 10.24 -6.41 0.35
CA LEU A 94 11.42 -5.86 1.00
C LEU A 94 12.63 -5.86 0.06
N HIS A 95 12.79 -6.91 -0.76
CA HIS A 95 13.82 -6.94 -1.80
C HIS A 95 13.60 -5.83 -2.84
N ALA A 96 12.38 -5.64 -3.33
CA ALA A 96 12.04 -4.57 -4.27
C ALA A 96 12.29 -3.16 -3.67
N LEU A 97 12.19 -3.02 -2.35
CA LEU A 97 12.54 -1.80 -1.61
C LEU A 97 14.06 -1.62 -1.37
N GLY A 98 14.88 -2.57 -1.86
CA GLY A 98 16.33 -2.49 -1.81
C GLY A 98 16.97 -3.19 -0.62
N TYR A 99 16.24 -4.03 0.12
CA TYR A 99 16.81 -4.88 1.16
C TYR A 99 17.39 -6.17 0.54
N GLY A 100 18.64 -6.49 0.88
CA GLY A 100 19.40 -7.57 0.22
C GLY A 100 19.98 -7.13 -1.13
N SER A 101 21.11 -7.72 -1.51
CA SER A 101 21.82 -7.39 -2.76
C SER A 101 21.34 -8.26 -3.95
N SER A 102 20.78 -9.41 -3.65
CA SER A 102 20.30 -10.40 -4.62
C SER A 102 19.14 -11.22 -4.04
N GLU A 103 18.43 -11.96 -4.90
CA GLU A 103 17.38 -12.89 -4.44
C GLU A 103 17.94 -14.00 -3.53
N ASP A 104 19.22 -14.37 -3.68
CA ASP A 104 19.88 -15.36 -2.83
C ASP A 104 20.09 -14.86 -1.38
N ASP A 105 19.97 -13.56 -1.14
CA ASP A 105 20.03 -12.98 0.21
C ASP A 105 18.71 -13.13 0.99
N LEU A 106 17.63 -13.52 0.28
CA LEU A 106 16.32 -13.75 0.87
C LEU A 106 16.18 -15.24 1.22
N GLN A 107 16.03 -15.53 2.48
CA GLN A 107 15.77 -16.88 2.94
C GLN A 107 14.40 -16.96 3.59
N HIS A 108 13.50 -17.74 2.99
CA HIS A 108 12.25 -18.13 3.62
C HIS A 108 12.52 -19.24 4.62
N LEU A 109 12.14 -19.04 5.86
CA LEU A 109 12.39 -19.98 6.96
C LEU A 109 11.14 -20.78 7.34
N GLY A 110 9.97 -20.46 6.76
CA GLY A 110 8.67 -20.98 7.13
C GLY A 110 8.63 -22.47 7.38
N GLY A 111 8.37 -22.84 8.61
CA GLY A 111 8.24 -24.21 9.09
C GLY A 111 7.81 -24.28 10.55
N SER A 112 7.26 -25.41 10.98
CA SER A 112 6.90 -25.63 12.38
C SER A 112 8.17 -25.87 13.20
N GLY A 113 8.65 -24.85 13.89
CA GLY A 113 9.83 -24.96 14.78
C GLY A 113 10.76 -23.75 14.77
N ASP A 114 10.52 -22.77 13.93
CA ASP A 114 11.43 -21.63 13.68
C ASP A 114 11.25 -20.47 14.69
N GLY A 115 10.60 -20.74 15.83
CA GLY A 115 10.38 -19.75 16.89
C GLY A 115 9.48 -18.57 16.47
N GLY A 116 8.85 -18.64 15.30
CA GLY A 116 7.97 -17.59 14.77
C GLY A 116 8.69 -16.55 13.91
N VAL A 117 9.83 -16.92 13.31
CA VAL A 117 10.48 -16.12 12.26
C VAL A 117 10.18 -16.77 10.93
N ASP A 118 9.62 -16.02 9.99
CA ASP A 118 9.18 -16.52 8.70
C ASP A 118 10.23 -16.31 7.59
N GLY A 119 11.18 -15.40 7.83
CA GLY A 119 12.25 -15.14 6.88
C GLY A 119 13.38 -14.30 7.42
N VAL A 120 14.50 -14.31 6.67
CA VAL A 120 15.67 -13.48 6.94
C VAL A 120 16.21 -12.90 5.65
N ILE A 121 16.66 -11.65 5.71
CA ILE A 121 17.32 -10.96 4.60
C ILE A 121 18.72 -10.57 5.04
N ARG A 122 19.74 -11.04 4.31
CA ARG A 122 21.12 -10.62 4.48
C ARG A 122 21.34 -9.27 3.83
N GLN A 123 21.94 -8.32 4.57
CA GLN A 123 22.20 -6.97 4.10
C GLN A 123 23.60 -6.79 3.53
N ASP A 124 24.49 -7.71 3.86
CA ASP A 124 25.87 -7.69 3.39
C ASP A 124 26.34 -9.10 2.97
N LYS A 125 27.41 -9.14 2.16
CA LYS A 125 27.96 -10.38 1.60
C LYS A 125 28.50 -11.38 2.63
N PHE A 126 28.82 -10.91 3.83
CA PHE A 126 29.34 -11.75 4.90
C PHE A 126 28.22 -12.27 5.83
N GLY A 127 26.98 -11.71 5.68
CA GLY A 127 25.85 -12.07 6.51
C GLY A 127 25.97 -11.57 7.96
N LEU A 128 26.77 -10.53 8.20
CA LEU A 128 26.92 -9.91 9.50
C LEU A 128 25.70 -9.08 9.88
N ASP A 129 25.13 -8.39 8.89
CA ASP A 129 23.91 -7.62 9.04
C ASP A 129 22.74 -8.39 8.45
N GLN A 130 21.81 -8.78 9.32
CA GLN A 130 20.61 -9.55 8.94
C GLN A 130 19.36 -8.89 9.53
N ILE A 131 18.28 -8.92 8.75
CA ILE A 131 16.95 -8.49 9.18
C ILE A 131 16.05 -9.71 9.21
N TYR A 132 15.49 -9.99 10.37
CA TYR A 132 14.55 -11.09 10.57
C TYR A 132 13.13 -10.60 10.40
N ILE A 133 12.28 -11.41 9.81
CA ILE A 133 10.93 -11.03 9.40
C ILE A 133 9.94 -12.01 10.00
N GLN A 134 8.87 -11.46 10.57
CA GLN A 134 7.66 -12.21 10.89
C GLN A 134 6.47 -11.57 10.17
N ALA A 135 5.71 -12.38 9.43
CA ALA A 135 4.53 -11.97 8.71
C ALA A 135 3.30 -12.66 9.29
N LYS A 136 2.41 -11.91 9.92
CA LYS A 136 1.25 -12.48 10.60
C LYS A 136 -0.05 -12.09 9.91
N ARG A 137 -0.72 -13.08 9.32
CA ARG A 137 -2.00 -12.91 8.66
C ARG A 137 -3.13 -12.90 9.69
N TYR A 138 -3.74 -11.74 9.88
CA TYR A 138 -4.97 -11.59 10.67
C TYR A 138 -6.07 -10.91 9.85
N GLY A 139 -7.30 -11.34 10.02
CA GLY A 139 -8.48 -10.69 9.45
C GLY A 139 -8.81 -9.40 10.20
N SER A 140 -9.61 -9.54 11.27
CA SER A 140 -10.04 -8.42 12.12
C SER A 140 -9.33 -8.37 13.48
N ALA A 141 -8.61 -9.41 13.86
CA ALA A 141 -7.91 -9.46 15.15
C ALA A 141 -6.71 -8.51 15.14
N THR A 142 -6.55 -7.75 16.21
CA THR A 142 -5.41 -6.83 16.40
C THR A 142 -4.22 -7.58 16.98
N VAL A 143 -3.02 -7.33 16.45
CA VAL A 143 -1.76 -7.88 16.99
C VAL A 143 -1.47 -7.23 18.35
N GLY A 144 -1.35 -8.05 19.38
CA GLY A 144 -1.09 -7.61 20.74
C GLY A 144 0.37 -7.56 21.13
N ARG A 145 0.65 -6.98 22.30
CA ARG A 145 1.98 -7.01 22.91
C ARG A 145 2.58 -8.43 23.04
N PRO A 146 1.82 -9.48 23.41
CA PRO A 146 2.37 -10.83 23.51
C PRO A 146 2.98 -11.34 22.22
N ASP A 147 2.41 -10.99 21.06
CA ASP A 147 2.95 -11.37 19.75
C ASP A 147 4.34 -10.74 19.53
N ILE A 148 4.48 -9.47 19.86
CA ILE A 148 5.77 -8.77 19.72
C ILE A 148 6.80 -9.29 20.72
N GLN A 149 6.38 -9.64 21.92
CA GLN A 149 7.27 -10.29 22.91
C GLN A 149 7.77 -11.65 22.39
N SER A 150 6.88 -12.46 21.82
CA SER A 150 7.27 -13.75 21.22
C SER A 150 8.26 -13.56 20.07
N PHE A 151 8.07 -12.55 19.23
CA PHE A 151 9.01 -12.22 18.17
C PHE A 151 10.38 -11.79 18.71
N VAL A 152 10.43 -10.98 19.77
CA VAL A 152 11.70 -10.61 20.42
C VAL A 152 12.42 -11.83 21.00
N VAL A 153 11.69 -12.77 21.59
CA VAL A 153 12.26 -14.05 22.04
C VAL A 153 12.85 -14.84 20.87
N ALA A 154 12.13 -14.88 19.74
CA ALA A 154 12.63 -15.54 18.51
C ALA A 154 13.90 -14.87 18.00
N LEU A 155 13.96 -13.52 17.94
CA LEU A 155 15.18 -12.78 17.60
C LEU A 155 16.36 -13.12 18.53
N THR A 156 16.09 -13.27 19.84
CA THR A 156 17.11 -13.66 20.81
C THR A 156 17.68 -15.05 20.46
N GLY A 157 16.81 -15.99 20.14
CA GLY A 157 17.21 -17.35 19.73
C GLY A 157 18.09 -17.38 18.47
N GLN A 158 17.88 -16.43 17.57
CA GLN A 158 18.67 -16.25 16.34
C GLN A 158 19.90 -15.34 16.56
N GLN A 159 20.17 -14.87 17.77
CA GLN A 159 21.21 -13.89 18.07
C GLN A 159 21.08 -12.59 17.26
N ALA A 160 19.85 -12.25 16.86
CA ALA A 160 19.52 -11.12 16.03
C ALA A 160 19.08 -9.92 16.89
N THR A 161 19.36 -8.71 16.41
CA THR A 161 18.97 -7.46 17.07
C THR A 161 17.99 -6.63 16.24
N ARG A 162 17.74 -7.02 15.00
CA ARG A 162 16.89 -6.28 14.05
C ARG A 162 15.80 -7.18 13.50
N GLY A 163 14.56 -6.70 13.55
CA GLY A 163 13.43 -7.42 12.99
C GLY A 163 12.34 -6.51 12.46
N VAL A 164 11.59 -7.02 11.51
CA VAL A 164 10.39 -6.40 10.97
C VAL A 164 9.21 -7.33 11.22
N PHE A 165 8.22 -6.85 11.94
CA PHE A 165 6.98 -7.58 12.18
C PHE A 165 5.88 -6.97 11.30
N ILE A 166 5.33 -7.75 10.40
CA ILE A 166 4.34 -7.32 9.41
C ILE A 166 3.02 -8.03 9.66
N THR A 167 1.92 -7.31 9.54
CA THR A 167 0.58 -7.93 9.64
C THR A 167 -0.37 -7.36 8.60
N THR A 168 -1.35 -8.16 8.20
CA THR A 168 -2.49 -7.71 7.39
C THR A 168 -3.57 -6.99 8.20
N SER A 169 -3.37 -6.82 9.51
CA SER A 169 -4.28 -6.17 10.44
C SER A 169 -3.64 -4.92 11.05
N THR A 170 -3.98 -4.61 12.29
CA THR A 170 -3.48 -3.45 13.05
C THR A 170 -2.72 -3.91 14.30
N PHE A 171 -1.91 -3.02 14.88
CA PHE A 171 -1.25 -3.24 16.16
C PHE A 171 -1.97 -2.50 17.29
N SER A 172 -2.10 -3.16 18.43
CA SER A 172 -2.57 -2.51 19.65
C SER A 172 -1.61 -1.42 20.10
N ARG A 173 -2.11 -0.45 20.89
CA ARG A 173 -1.27 0.59 21.47
C ARG A 173 -0.13 -0.01 22.31
N ASP A 174 -0.44 -1.00 23.14
CA ASP A 174 0.54 -1.71 23.97
C ASP A 174 1.64 -2.39 23.14
N ALA A 175 1.30 -2.97 21.97
CA ALA A 175 2.28 -3.54 21.06
C ALA A 175 3.21 -2.48 20.49
N LYS A 176 2.66 -1.34 20.04
CA LYS A 176 3.44 -0.21 19.50
C LYS A 176 4.35 0.40 20.56
N ASP A 177 3.82 0.61 21.76
CA ASP A 177 4.61 1.17 22.88
C ASP A 177 5.71 0.20 23.32
N PHE A 178 5.43 -1.09 23.40
CA PHE A 178 6.44 -2.09 23.72
C PHE A 178 7.56 -2.12 22.69
N ALA A 179 7.26 -2.17 21.39
CA ALA A 179 8.27 -2.17 20.33
C ALA A 179 9.18 -0.92 20.37
N ARG A 180 8.65 0.24 20.80
CA ARG A 180 9.43 1.49 20.94
C ARG A 180 10.35 1.51 22.16
N THR A 181 9.96 0.82 23.24
CA THR A 181 10.69 0.86 24.52
C THR A 181 11.81 -0.16 24.63
N ILE A 182 11.86 -1.16 23.75
CA ILE A 182 12.92 -2.17 23.75
C ILE A 182 14.22 -1.55 23.27
N GLN A 183 15.22 -1.46 24.16
CA GLN A 183 16.51 -0.83 23.84
C GLN A 183 17.47 -1.75 23.08
N GLN A 184 17.43 -3.06 23.36
CA GLN A 184 18.36 -4.05 22.78
C GLN A 184 18.00 -4.48 21.36
N TYR A 185 16.73 -4.33 20.97
CA TYR A 185 16.20 -4.80 19.69
C TYR A 185 15.58 -3.63 18.93
N ARG A 186 15.86 -3.57 17.64
CA ARG A 186 15.16 -2.67 16.74
C ARG A 186 14.06 -3.43 16.02
N VAL A 187 12.85 -3.36 16.54
CA VAL A 187 11.67 -3.97 15.95
C VAL A 187 10.84 -2.90 15.24
N ILE A 188 10.66 -3.07 13.95
CA ILE A 188 9.79 -2.22 13.13
C ILE A 188 8.46 -2.96 12.97
N LEU A 189 7.37 -2.24 13.17
CA LEU A 189 6.01 -2.74 12.99
C LEU A 189 5.42 -2.14 11.71
N VAL A 190 4.92 -3.00 10.83
CA VAL A 190 4.25 -2.64 9.57
C VAL A 190 2.85 -3.22 9.61
N ASP A 191 1.84 -2.39 9.74
CA ASP A 191 0.45 -2.82 9.74
C ASP A 191 -0.11 -2.94 8.30
N GLY A 192 -1.38 -3.36 8.18
CA GLY A 192 -1.97 -3.61 6.87
C GLY A 192 -2.05 -2.37 5.99
N GLU A 193 -2.25 -1.20 6.57
CA GLU A 193 -2.27 0.07 5.84
C GLU A 193 -0.86 0.46 5.37
N ASP A 194 0.13 0.35 6.26
CA ASP A 194 1.53 0.59 5.91
C ASP A 194 2.02 -0.40 4.84
N LEU A 195 1.64 -1.69 4.95
CA LEU A 195 1.99 -2.73 3.98
C LEU A 195 1.49 -2.39 2.58
N VAL A 196 0.24 -2.00 2.45
CA VAL A 196 -0.36 -1.59 1.16
C VAL A 196 0.31 -0.35 0.60
N ARG A 197 0.69 0.61 1.45
CA ARG A 197 1.38 1.83 1.04
C ARG A 197 2.79 1.56 0.50
N LEU A 198 3.42 0.46 0.93
CA LEU A 198 4.73 0.04 0.47
C LEU A 198 4.68 -0.78 -0.84
N MET A 199 3.50 -1.30 -1.21
CA MET A 199 3.26 -2.05 -2.44
C MET A 199 2.97 -1.15 -3.65
#